data_8e75334c63f6788e28714a147ff57ca4
#
_entry.id   8e75334c63f6788e28714a147ff57ca4
#
_cell.length_a   1.000
_cell.length_b   1.000
_cell.length_c   1.000
_cell.angle_alpha   90.00
_cell.angle_beta   90.00
_cell.angle_gamma   90.00
#
_symmetry.space_group_name_H-M   'P 1'
#
loop_
_entity.id
_entity.type
_entity.pdbx_description
1 polymer ?
#
loop_
_entity_poly.entity_id
_entity_poly.type
_entity_poly.pdbx_seq_one_letter_code
_entity_poly.pdbx_strand_id
1 'polypeptide(L)'
;LDTASGTTALLIVSGGNEIRSGAHGGMAQLASRIAEQGFPVLRYDRRGIGESSGQNSGFLGSAADIAAAVRFLKDEQSAQNIVAFGNCDAATALALFGPDAGIDGYVLANPWVIETSSAPDTQEPTISSAAIRSRYWDRIKNPRTVLDLLSGKIDFGKLIKGLKQASRSEENSALSLRLRDALAE
;
A
#
# COMPACT_ATOMS: atom_id res chain seq x y z
N LEU A 1 14.82 -5.42 14.27
CA LEU A 1 15.51 -6.27 13.31
C LEU A 1 15.31 -7.73 13.72
N ASP A 2 14.82 -8.55 12.79
CA ASP A 2 14.75 -10.00 12.94
C ASP A 2 16.02 -10.56 12.32
N THR A 3 16.89 -11.17 13.12
CA THR A 3 18.29 -11.44 12.76
C THR A 3 18.50 -12.79 12.10
N ALA A 4 19.17 -12.78 10.98
CA ALA A 4 19.78 -13.94 10.32
C ALA A 4 21.07 -13.51 9.59
N SER A 5 21.88 -14.44 9.13
CA SER A 5 23.22 -14.17 8.57
C SER A 5 23.25 -14.11 7.02
N GLY A 6 22.12 -13.93 6.37
CA GLY A 6 22.05 -13.90 4.90
C GLY A 6 22.56 -12.58 4.31
N THR A 7 23.12 -12.63 3.10
CA THR A 7 23.58 -11.45 2.34
C THR A 7 22.44 -10.69 1.66
N THR A 8 21.26 -11.28 1.55
CA THR A 8 20.03 -10.64 1.05
C THR A 8 19.13 -10.34 2.21
N ALA A 9 18.74 -9.08 2.38
CA ALA A 9 17.85 -8.64 3.43
C ALA A 9 16.45 -8.28 2.89
N LEU A 10 15.42 -8.49 3.72
CA LEU A 10 14.07 -8.00 3.44
C LEU A 10 13.81 -6.71 4.23
N LEU A 11 13.41 -5.66 3.53
CA LEU A 11 12.90 -4.43 4.11
C LEU A 11 11.37 -4.43 4.03
N ILE A 12 10.68 -4.40 5.16
CA ILE A 12 9.21 -4.28 5.21
C ILE A 12 8.83 -2.85 5.56
N VAL A 13 8.10 -2.19 4.67
CA VAL A 13 7.57 -0.83 4.85
C VAL A 13 6.07 -0.92 5.09
N SER A 14 5.61 -0.42 6.25
CA SER A 14 4.19 -0.41 6.61
C SER A 14 3.45 0.71 5.87
N GLY A 15 2.23 0.41 5.40
CA GLY A 15 1.36 1.36 4.73
C GLY A 15 0.47 2.15 5.69
N GLY A 16 -0.12 3.24 5.20
CA GLY A 16 -1.01 4.09 5.99
C GLY A 16 -0.38 4.59 7.27
N ASN A 17 -1.12 4.51 8.37
CA ASN A 17 -0.64 4.81 9.72
C ASN A 17 -0.35 3.53 10.53
N GLU A 18 -0.07 2.42 9.86
CA GLU A 18 0.29 1.18 10.55
C GLU A 18 1.67 1.26 11.17
N ILE A 19 1.77 0.71 12.38
CA ILE A 19 3.07 0.49 13.04
C ILE A 19 3.78 -0.73 12.41
N ARG A 20 5.06 -0.87 12.65
CA ARG A 20 5.95 -1.92 12.10
C ARG A 20 5.50 -3.36 12.37
N SER A 21 4.62 -3.59 13.34
CA SER A 21 4.08 -4.93 13.60
C SER A 21 2.99 -5.34 12.60
N GLY A 22 2.38 -4.37 11.92
CA GLY A 22 1.26 -4.59 11.03
C GLY A 22 -0.04 -4.96 11.75
N ALA A 23 -1.14 -5.03 11.01
CA ALA A 23 -2.43 -5.43 11.54
C ALA A 23 -2.34 -6.84 12.17
N HIS A 24 -2.85 -6.96 13.40
CA HIS A 24 -2.80 -8.21 14.19
C HIS A 24 -1.39 -8.82 14.32
N GLY A 25 -0.33 -8.02 14.24
CA GLY A 25 1.03 -8.50 14.27
C GLY A 25 1.48 -9.25 13.00
N GLY A 26 0.76 -9.12 11.90
CA GLY A 26 0.99 -9.87 10.67
C GLY A 26 2.37 -9.63 10.05
N MET A 27 2.85 -8.39 10.05
CA MET A 27 4.19 -8.06 9.54
C MET A 27 5.29 -8.57 10.45
N ALA A 28 5.05 -8.60 11.77
CA ALA A 28 5.99 -9.19 12.72
C ALA A 28 6.11 -10.71 12.52
N GLN A 29 4.99 -11.40 12.32
CA GLN A 29 4.99 -12.84 12.06
C GLN A 29 5.64 -13.18 10.71
N LEU A 30 5.38 -12.39 9.66
CA LEU A 30 6.04 -12.56 8.37
C LEU A 30 7.55 -12.40 8.51
N ALA A 31 8.01 -11.36 9.20
CA ALA A 31 9.43 -11.10 9.43
C ALA A 31 10.11 -12.27 10.18
N SER A 32 9.47 -12.77 11.24
CA SER A 32 10.00 -13.93 11.97
C SER A 32 10.17 -15.16 11.07
N ARG A 33 9.16 -15.49 10.29
CA ARG A 33 9.22 -16.64 9.36
C ARG A 33 10.29 -16.50 8.29
N ILE A 34 10.52 -15.31 7.77
CA ILE A 34 11.58 -15.04 6.79
C ILE A 34 12.96 -15.11 7.47
N ALA A 35 13.09 -14.57 8.68
CA ALA A 35 14.33 -14.65 9.45
C ALA A 35 14.69 -16.09 9.80
N GLU A 36 13.74 -16.96 10.11
CA GLU A 36 13.92 -18.39 10.32
C GLU A 36 14.49 -19.12 9.08
N GLN A 37 14.28 -18.56 7.88
CA GLN A 37 14.87 -19.07 6.63
C GLN A 37 16.28 -18.52 6.35
N GLY A 38 16.84 -17.73 7.26
CA GLY A 38 18.20 -17.21 7.14
C GLY A 38 18.32 -15.82 6.50
N PHE A 39 17.21 -15.11 6.29
CA PHE A 39 17.25 -13.76 5.71
C PHE A 39 17.05 -12.70 6.79
N PRO A 40 17.96 -11.71 6.93
CA PRO A 40 17.73 -10.56 7.79
C PRO A 40 16.49 -9.78 7.37
N VAL A 41 15.65 -9.37 8.33
CA VAL A 41 14.44 -8.59 8.04
C VAL A 41 14.41 -7.32 8.88
N LEU A 42 14.33 -6.17 8.23
CA LEU A 42 14.13 -4.88 8.88
C LEU A 42 12.68 -4.42 8.74
N ARG A 43 12.07 -4.05 9.85
CA ARG A 43 10.78 -3.35 9.94
C ARG A 43 10.97 -2.10 10.77
N TYR A 44 10.38 -1.00 10.37
CA TYR A 44 10.49 0.26 11.10
C TYR A 44 9.17 1.02 11.12
N ASP A 45 8.99 1.88 12.09
CA ASP A 45 7.91 2.85 12.11
C ASP A 45 8.35 4.10 11.36
N ARG A 46 7.55 4.57 10.39
CA ARG A 46 7.83 5.81 9.66
C ARG A 46 7.79 7.00 10.64
N ARG A 47 8.47 8.10 10.30
CA ARG A 47 8.46 9.31 11.13
C ARG A 47 7.04 9.73 11.52
N GLY A 48 6.83 10.01 12.81
CA GLY A 48 5.54 10.41 13.37
C GLY A 48 4.52 9.29 13.49
N ILE A 49 4.93 8.02 13.33
CA ILE A 49 4.09 6.83 13.50
C ILE A 49 4.72 5.93 14.57
N GLY A 50 3.89 5.27 15.38
CA GLY A 50 4.33 4.33 16.39
C GLY A 50 5.28 4.96 17.40
N GLU A 51 6.48 4.39 17.51
CA GLU A 51 7.54 4.86 18.42
C GLU A 51 8.50 5.86 17.76
N SER A 52 8.37 6.12 16.46
CA SER A 52 9.24 7.05 15.74
C SER A 52 8.83 8.49 15.98
N SER A 53 9.78 9.30 16.38
CA SER A 53 9.60 10.75 16.53
C SER A 53 9.49 11.47 15.18
N GLY A 54 9.14 12.75 15.21
CA GLY A 54 9.04 13.61 14.05
C GLY A 54 7.61 13.81 13.56
N GLN A 55 7.47 14.41 12.38
CA GLN A 55 6.17 14.72 11.80
C GLN A 55 5.81 13.70 10.72
N ASN A 56 4.59 13.18 10.78
CA ASN A 56 4.04 12.34 9.73
C ASN A 56 3.70 13.21 8.49
N SER A 57 4.46 13.04 7.42
CA SER A 57 4.26 13.74 6.14
C SER A 57 3.56 12.85 5.09
N GLY A 58 2.93 11.76 5.53
CA GLY A 58 2.36 10.76 4.65
C GLY A 58 3.42 9.95 3.87
N PHE A 59 2.95 9.13 2.95
CA PHE A 59 3.84 8.24 2.20
C PHE A 59 4.75 8.99 1.21
N LEU A 60 4.31 10.13 0.68
CA LEU A 60 5.14 10.97 -0.21
C LEU A 60 6.34 11.61 0.51
N GLY A 61 6.31 11.68 1.85
CA GLY A 61 7.44 12.12 2.67
C GLY A 61 8.40 10.99 3.10
N SER A 62 8.19 9.75 2.65
CA SER A 62 8.90 8.56 3.14
C SER A 62 10.30 8.36 2.54
N ALA A 63 10.69 9.11 1.51
CA ALA A 63 11.97 8.90 0.80
C ALA A 63 13.19 8.82 1.74
N ALA A 64 13.30 9.76 2.67
CA ALA A 64 14.42 9.80 3.63
C ALA A 64 14.39 8.64 4.63
N ASP A 65 13.19 8.17 5.02
CA ASP A 65 13.04 7.03 5.93
C ASP A 65 13.44 5.72 5.24
N ILE A 66 13.02 5.54 3.98
CA ILE A 66 13.41 4.39 3.15
C ILE A 66 14.92 4.39 2.94
N ALA A 67 15.52 5.51 2.56
CA ALA A 67 16.96 5.63 2.37
C ALA A 67 17.75 5.35 3.67
N ALA A 68 17.24 5.79 4.82
CA ALA A 68 17.87 5.51 6.12
C ALA A 68 17.81 4.02 6.48
N ALA A 69 16.67 3.36 6.22
CA ALA A 69 16.49 1.93 6.45
C ALA A 69 17.42 1.09 5.55
N VAL A 70 17.54 1.47 4.28
CA VAL A 70 18.46 0.82 3.32
C VAL A 70 19.92 0.98 3.76
N ARG A 71 20.34 2.19 4.16
CA ARG A 71 21.69 2.42 4.69
C ARG A 71 21.96 1.55 5.91
N PHE A 72 21.03 1.49 6.86
CA PHE A 72 21.17 0.66 8.04
C PHE A 72 21.41 -0.83 7.67
N LEU A 73 20.65 -1.36 6.71
CA LEU A 73 20.82 -2.74 6.27
C LEU A 73 22.19 -2.97 5.60
N LYS A 74 22.67 -2.01 4.80
CA LYS A 74 23.97 -2.11 4.11
C LYS A 74 25.14 -1.94 5.08
N ASP A 75 25.09 -0.91 5.91
CA ASP A 75 26.22 -0.51 6.74
C ASP A 75 26.34 -1.37 8.03
N GLU A 76 25.21 -1.60 8.72
CA GLU A 76 25.21 -2.27 10.03
C GLU A 76 24.93 -3.77 9.94
N GLN A 77 24.29 -4.23 8.87
CA GLN A 77 23.94 -5.64 8.69
C GLN A 77 24.65 -6.30 7.52
N SER A 78 25.53 -5.57 6.82
CA SER A 78 26.32 -6.06 5.68
C SER A 78 25.47 -6.71 4.57
N ALA A 79 24.23 -6.24 4.38
CA ALA A 79 23.37 -6.73 3.33
C ALA A 79 23.92 -6.29 1.95
N GLN A 80 24.11 -7.25 1.07
CA GLN A 80 24.57 -7.00 -0.31
C GLN A 80 23.39 -6.68 -1.23
N ASN A 81 22.26 -7.36 -1.02
CA ASN A 81 21.04 -7.16 -1.78
C ASN A 81 19.88 -6.83 -0.83
N ILE A 82 19.00 -5.95 -1.24
CA ILE A 82 17.82 -5.57 -0.47
C ILE A 82 16.57 -5.80 -1.32
N VAL A 83 15.68 -6.65 -0.84
CA VAL A 83 14.32 -6.80 -1.37
C VAL A 83 13.37 -6.03 -0.46
N ALA A 84 12.51 -5.17 -1.02
CA ALA A 84 11.55 -4.42 -0.25
C ALA A 84 10.12 -4.94 -0.46
N PHE A 85 9.39 -5.08 0.63
CA PHE A 85 7.95 -5.38 0.62
C PHE A 85 7.16 -4.17 1.10
N GLY A 86 6.11 -3.81 0.36
CA GLY A 86 5.15 -2.78 0.76
C GLY A 86 3.74 -3.10 0.30
N ASN A 87 2.76 -2.68 1.10
CA ASN A 87 1.34 -2.78 0.78
C ASN A 87 0.70 -1.40 0.80
N CYS A 88 -0.32 -1.18 -0.02
CA CYS A 88 -1.06 0.08 -0.10
C CYS A 88 -0.14 1.26 -0.49
N ASP A 89 -0.15 2.36 0.27
CA ASP A 89 0.68 3.54 0.03
C ASP A 89 2.18 3.29 0.21
N ALA A 90 2.57 2.30 1.02
CA ALA A 90 3.97 1.88 1.11
C ALA A 90 4.46 1.23 -0.18
N ALA A 91 3.62 0.49 -0.91
CA ALA A 91 3.98 -0.04 -2.22
C ALA A 91 4.25 1.09 -3.21
N THR A 92 3.43 2.14 -3.20
CA THR A 92 3.63 3.33 -4.02
C THR A 92 4.91 4.08 -3.62
N ALA A 93 5.15 4.27 -2.31
CA ALA A 93 6.37 4.91 -1.83
C ALA A 93 7.64 4.15 -2.25
N LEU A 94 7.62 2.82 -2.17
CA LEU A 94 8.73 1.98 -2.61
C LEU A 94 8.97 2.07 -4.11
N ALA A 95 7.93 2.06 -4.94
CA ALA A 95 8.08 2.24 -6.38
C ALA A 95 8.68 3.60 -6.74
N LEU A 96 8.26 4.68 -6.04
CA LEU A 96 8.71 6.04 -6.33
C LEU A 96 10.11 6.37 -5.80
N PHE A 97 10.52 5.79 -4.67
CA PHE A 97 11.72 6.20 -3.93
C PHE A 97 12.75 5.08 -3.74
N GLY A 98 12.34 3.84 -3.99
CA GLY A 98 13.20 2.68 -3.81
C GLY A 98 14.40 2.64 -4.74
N PRO A 99 14.27 2.95 -6.05
CA PRO A 99 15.38 2.99 -6.97
C PRO A 99 16.51 3.92 -6.50
N ASP A 100 16.17 5.15 -6.14
CA ASP A 100 17.11 6.14 -5.61
C ASP A 100 17.74 5.72 -4.26
N ALA A 101 17.01 4.94 -3.47
CA ALA A 101 17.51 4.40 -2.20
C ALA A 101 18.48 3.21 -2.39
N GLY A 102 18.53 2.61 -3.57
CA GLY A 102 19.36 1.45 -3.88
C GLY A 102 18.77 0.14 -3.38
N ILE A 103 17.48 -0.07 -3.60
CA ILE A 103 16.76 -1.33 -3.40
C ILE A 103 16.88 -2.16 -4.68
N ASP A 104 17.19 -3.44 -4.53
CA ASP A 104 17.52 -4.33 -5.66
C ASP A 104 16.29 -5.12 -6.16
N GLY A 105 15.25 -5.26 -5.35
CA GLY A 105 14.04 -6.00 -5.73
C GLY A 105 12.81 -5.58 -4.94
N TYR A 106 11.62 -5.80 -5.52
CA TYR A 106 10.36 -5.31 -4.95
C TYR A 106 9.29 -6.38 -4.91
N VAL A 107 8.52 -6.38 -3.82
CA VAL A 107 7.23 -7.06 -3.70
C VAL A 107 6.19 -6.01 -3.36
N LEU A 108 5.48 -5.51 -4.37
CA LEU A 108 4.53 -4.42 -4.26
C LEU A 108 3.09 -4.98 -4.28
N ALA A 109 2.37 -4.81 -3.18
CA ALA A 109 1.01 -5.28 -3.04
C ALA A 109 0.03 -4.10 -3.05
N ASN A 110 -0.96 -4.15 -3.95
CA ASN A 110 -2.08 -3.21 -3.99
C ASN A 110 -1.65 -1.72 -3.90
N PRO A 111 -0.82 -1.21 -4.83
CA PRO A 111 -0.31 0.15 -4.75
C PRO A 111 -1.43 1.19 -4.70
N TRP A 112 -1.25 2.22 -3.86
CA TRP A 112 -2.19 3.32 -3.72
C TRP A 112 -1.98 4.35 -4.84
N VAL A 113 -3.05 4.64 -5.60
CA VAL A 113 -2.99 5.55 -6.76
C VAL A 113 -3.94 6.76 -6.64
N ILE A 114 -4.60 6.92 -5.49
CA ILE A 114 -5.57 8.00 -5.27
C ILE A 114 -4.84 9.19 -4.64
N GLU A 115 -4.88 10.33 -5.31
CA GLU A 115 -4.45 11.60 -4.72
C GLU A 115 -5.51 12.07 -3.73
N THR A 116 -5.16 12.14 -2.46
CA THR A 116 -5.95 12.90 -1.48
C THR A 116 -5.69 14.38 -1.78
N SER A 117 -6.61 15.02 -2.50
CA SER A 117 -6.64 16.49 -2.54
C SER A 117 -6.73 16.97 -1.09
N SER A 118 -5.83 17.86 -0.72
CA SER A 118 -5.74 18.49 0.60
C SER A 118 -6.91 19.46 0.84
N ALA A 119 -8.13 18.92 0.85
CA ALA A 119 -9.32 19.61 1.32
C ALA A 119 -9.67 19.08 2.71
N PRO A 120 -9.94 19.96 3.70
CA PRO A 120 -10.20 19.52 5.06
C PRO A 120 -11.50 18.71 5.13
N ASP A 121 -11.36 17.50 5.62
CA ASP A 121 -12.26 16.74 6.48
C ASP A 121 -13.78 16.79 6.21
N THR A 122 -14.25 16.31 5.03
CA THR A 122 -15.68 15.92 4.88
C THR A 122 -15.94 14.97 3.71
N GLN A 123 -14.97 14.19 3.23
CA GLN A 123 -15.28 13.20 2.19
C GLN A 123 -15.22 11.78 2.76
N GLU A 124 -16.39 11.10 2.72
CA GLU A 124 -16.48 9.66 2.85
C GLU A 124 -15.43 8.98 1.94
N PRO A 125 -14.79 7.88 2.36
CA PRO A 125 -13.77 7.21 1.58
C PRO A 125 -14.33 6.86 0.20
N THR A 126 -13.82 7.50 -0.83
CA THR A 126 -14.19 7.24 -2.22
C THR A 126 -13.70 5.84 -2.59
N ILE A 127 -14.62 4.90 -2.63
CA ILE A 127 -14.36 3.53 -3.10
C ILE A 127 -14.00 3.63 -4.58
N SER A 128 -12.90 3.01 -5.01
CA SER A 128 -12.48 3.03 -6.41
C SER A 128 -13.59 2.50 -7.34
N SER A 129 -13.69 3.04 -8.55
CA SER A 129 -14.68 2.62 -9.55
C SER A 129 -14.54 1.13 -9.91
N ALA A 130 -13.33 0.56 -9.84
CA ALA A 130 -13.08 -0.86 -10.01
C ALA A 130 -13.68 -1.71 -8.88
N ALA A 131 -13.53 -1.30 -7.62
CA ALA A 131 -14.12 -1.97 -6.48
C ALA A 131 -15.65 -1.85 -6.47
N ILE A 132 -16.18 -0.72 -6.93
CA ILE A 132 -17.63 -0.53 -7.15
C ILE A 132 -18.12 -1.50 -8.22
N ARG A 133 -17.46 -1.58 -9.38
CA ARG A 133 -17.82 -2.52 -10.47
C ARG A 133 -17.80 -3.97 -9.99
N SER A 134 -16.73 -4.41 -9.32
CA SER A 134 -16.63 -5.77 -8.78
C SER A 134 -17.79 -6.12 -7.86
N ARG A 135 -18.12 -5.24 -6.90
CA ARG A 135 -19.25 -5.43 -5.98
C ARG A 135 -20.62 -5.49 -6.69
N TYR A 136 -20.80 -4.70 -7.76
CA TYR A 136 -22.03 -4.74 -8.55
C TYR A 136 -22.13 -6.02 -9.38
N TRP A 137 -21.05 -6.50 -9.99
CA TRP A 137 -21.01 -7.76 -10.73
C TRP A 137 -21.31 -8.97 -9.84
N ASP A 138 -20.75 -9.02 -8.63
CA ASP A 138 -21.04 -10.09 -7.69
C ASP A 138 -22.49 -10.09 -7.21
N ARG A 139 -23.10 -8.91 -7.07
CA ARG A 139 -24.52 -8.77 -6.73
C ARG A 139 -25.45 -9.17 -7.86
N ILE A 140 -25.14 -8.83 -9.11
CA ILE A 140 -25.95 -9.18 -10.28
C ILE A 140 -25.94 -10.70 -10.53
N LYS A 141 -24.82 -11.38 -10.20
CA LYS A 141 -24.72 -12.84 -10.31
C LYS A 141 -25.53 -13.60 -9.26
N ASN A 142 -26.00 -12.93 -8.21
CA ASN A 142 -26.77 -13.57 -7.16
C ASN A 142 -28.29 -13.50 -7.48
N PRO A 143 -28.97 -14.62 -7.75
CA PRO A 143 -30.38 -14.64 -8.16
C PRO A 143 -31.34 -14.03 -7.13
N ARG A 144 -30.98 -14.06 -5.84
CA ARG A 144 -31.78 -13.42 -4.77
C ARG A 144 -31.74 -11.90 -4.87
N THR A 145 -30.62 -11.32 -5.25
CA THR A 145 -30.47 -9.85 -5.42
C THR A 145 -31.27 -9.36 -6.62
N VAL A 146 -31.38 -10.17 -7.67
CA VAL A 146 -32.20 -9.87 -8.86
C VAL A 146 -33.69 -9.87 -8.50
N LEU A 147 -34.14 -10.81 -7.67
CA LEU A 147 -35.53 -10.84 -7.15
C LEU A 147 -35.83 -9.64 -6.25
N ASP A 148 -34.89 -9.20 -5.41
CA ASP A 148 -35.04 -8.01 -4.57
C ASP A 148 -35.07 -6.71 -5.40
N LEU A 149 -34.38 -6.69 -6.54
CA LEU A 149 -34.45 -5.59 -7.52
C LEU A 149 -35.86 -5.49 -8.15
N LEU A 150 -36.42 -6.61 -8.54
CA LEU A 150 -37.74 -6.70 -9.16
C LEU A 150 -38.88 -6.44 -8.15
N SER A 151 -38.64 -6.67 -6.86
CA SER A 151 -39.60 -6.44 -5.80
C SER A 151 -39.66 -4.98 -5.26
N GLY A 152 -38.87 -4.06 -5.86
CA GLY A 152 -38.90 -2.64 -5.50
C GLY A 152 -38.23 -2.30 -4.16
N LYS A 153 -37.51 -3.24 -3.54
CA LYS A 153 -36.83 -3.03 -2.26
C LYS A 153 -35.49 -2.28 -2.38
N ILE A 154 -35.03 -2.03 -3.60
CA ILE A 154 -33.76 -1.36 -3.87
C ILE A 154 -34.02 0.04 -4.43
N ASP A 155 -33.39 1.04 -3.85
CA ASP A 155 -33.44 2.44 -4.28
C ASP A 155 -32.72 2.62 -5.62
N PHE A 156 -33.49 2.75 -6.70
CA PHE A 156 -32.99 2.98 -8.06
C PHE A 156 -32.13 4.23 -8.18
N GLY A 157 -32.38 5.26 -7.36
CA GLY A 157 -31.58 6.48 -7.35
C GLY A 157 -30.15 6.24 -6.90
N LYS A 158 -29.96 5.37 -5.90
CA LYS A 158 -28.61 4.95 -5.46
C LYS A 158 -27.90 4.07 -6.49
N LEU A 159 -28.66 3.22 -7.19
CA LEU A 159 -28.13 2.37 -8.26
C LEU A 159 -27.62 3.22 -9.43
N ILE A 160 -28.41 4.18 -9.89
CA ILE A 160 -28.03 5.08 -10.99
C ILE A 160 -26.84 5.97 -10.61
N LYS A 161 -26.80 6.50 -9.37
CA LYS A 161 -25.63 7.25 -8.87
C LYS A 161 -24.37 6.39 -8.86
N GLY A 162 -24.46 5.14 -8.37
CA GLY A 162 -23.36 4.19 -8.37
C GLY A 162 -22.88 3.82 -9.77
N LEU A 163 -23.81 3.61 -10.72
CA LEU A 163 -23.46 3.32 -12.12
C LEU A 163 -22.80 4.54 -12.80
N LYS A 164 -23.31 5.74 -12.56
CA LYS A 164 -22.73 6.98 -13.08
C LYS A 164 -21.34 7.26 -12.50
N GLN A 165 -21.10 6.86 -11.26
CA GLN A 165 -19.79 6.96 -10.62
C GLN A 165 -18.83 5.87 -11.13
N ALA A 166 -19.33 4.66 -11.42
CA ALA A 166 -18.57 3.57 -12.02
C ALA A 166 -18.23 3.78 -13.51
N SER A 167 -19.03 4.58 -14.23
CA SER A 167 -18.81 4.93 -15.65
C SER A 167 -17.95 6.19 -15.84
N ARG A 168 -17.62 6.94 -14.78
CA ARG A 168 -16.60 7.96 -14.89
C ARG A 168 -15.27 7.29 -15.21
N SER A 169 -14.71 7.60 -16.38
CA SER A 169 -13.32 7.27 -16.68
C SER A 169 -12.48 7.98 -15.61
N GLU A 170 -11.71 7.20 -14.86
CA GLU A 170 -10.71 7.75 -13.96
C GLU A 170 -9.73 8.50 -14.87
N GLU A 171 -9.76 9.84 -14.87
CA GLU A 171 -8.64 10.60 -15.37
C GLU A 171 -7.43 10.12 -14.60
N ASN A 172 -6.39 9.67 -15.33
CA ASN A 172 -5.17 9.21 -14.71
C ASN A 172 -4.65 10.32 -13.79
N SER A 173 -4.68 10.09 -12.48
CA SER A 173 -4.14 11.04 -11.52
C SER A 173 -2.64 11.23 -11.79
N ALA A 174 -2.07 12.39 -11.47
CA ALA A 174 -0.64 12.62 -11.63
C ALA A 174 0.18 11.54 -10.89
N LEU A 175 -0.33 11.06 -9.74
CA LEU A 175 0.26 9.96 -8.99
C LEU A 175 0.24 8.63 -9.77
N SER A 176 -0.86 8.30 -10.45
CA SER A 176 -0.96 7.06 -11.23
C SER A 176 -0.01 7.05 -12.43
N LEU A 177 0.19 8.22 -13.06
CA LEU A 177 1.17 8.37 -14.14
C LEU A 177 2.60 8.22 -13.63
N ARG A 178 2.94 8.89 -12.52
CA ARG A 178 4.26 8.76 -11.88
C ARG A 178 4.56 7.32 -11.46
N LEU A 179 3.56 6.62 -10.89
CA LEU A 179 3.72 5.22 -10.51
C LEU A 179 3.92 4.32 -11.72
N ARG A 180 3.16 4.54 -12.79
CA ARG A 180 3.33 3.79 -14.05
C ARG A 180 4.75 3.97 -14.61
N ASP A 181 5.23 5.21 -14.63
CA ASP A 181 6.57 5.52 -15.17
C ASP A 181 7.66 4.89 -14.29
N ALA A 182 7.53 4.95 -12.96
CA ALA A 182 8.46 4.31 -12.02
C ALA A 182 8.46 2.76 -12.07
N LEU A 183 7.40 2.14 -12.57
CA LEU A 183 7.33 0.68 -12.73
C LEU A 183 7.79 0.21 -14.13
N ALA A 184 8.05 1.14 -15.04
CA ALA A 184 8.52 0.84 -16.40
C ALA A 184 10.05 0.88 -16.55
N GLU A 185 10.76 1.43 -15.56
CA GLU A 185 12.22 1.46 -15.45
C GLU A 185 12.75 0.16 -14.81
#